data_6dbeb443f3c2e0840a60fe10aa3eadcb
#
_entry.id   6dbeb443f3c2e0840a60fe10aa3eadcb
#
_cell.length_a   1.000
_cell.length_b   1.000
_cell.length_c   1.000
_cell.angle_alpha   90.00
_cell.angle_beta   90.00
_cell.angle_gamma   90.00
#
_symmetry.space_group_name_H-M   'P 1'
#
loop_
_entity.id
_entity.type
_entity.pdbx_description
1 polymer ?
#
loop_
_entity_poly.entity_id
_entity_poly.type
_entity_poly.pdbx_seq_one_letter_code
_entity_poly.pdbx_strand_id
1 'polypeptide(L)'
;VLALDYFNKNHITFDWISDEGGAVIDPPMAGISKKCAMMAVHEKGRCVAELTAKKSKGHVGLAGNHQTPVMRMVSFIAEANEKKPFIRKLHPEVRGMFEAMAPNMKFPMKFVFSNLRLFSGLLIKLMPKLNDAAGEMLGTGCTFRKLCTEEDGSCKGEAFLRCINDEDLAKDLDALKEIAAKYEVEIVVRDSDNEYYKPTSLESDGYKYVRKIVQSVFDYAVAVPFILPAGTDARRFTGLSDSVIRFAPIDIDGQQYASVHSENENINVDKIPLAVKFYKELLRNYK
;
A
#
# COMPACT_ATOMS: atom_id res chain seq x y z
N VAL A 1 -14.46 -16.33 2.26
CA VAL A 1 -15.59 -16.43 1.32
C VAL A 1 -16.84 -16.87 2.08
N LEU A 2 -16.91 -18.06 2.70
CA LEU A 2 -18.11 -18.57 3.38
C LEU A 2 -18.66 -17.62 4.46
N ALA A 3 -17.80 -17.01 5.28
CA ALA A 3 -18.25 -16.07 6.31
C ALA A 3 -18.86 -14.80 5.69
N LEU A 4 -18.24 -14.26 4.65
CA LEU A 4 -18.76 -13.08 3.94
C LEU A 4 -20.13 -13.37 3.31
N ASP A 5 -20.28 -14.53 2.66
CA ASP A 5 -21.52 -14.97 2.06
C ASP A 5 -22.63 -15.11 3.12
N TYR A 6 -22.29 -15.66 4.29
CA TYR A 6 -23.21 -15.75 5.43
C TYR A 6 -23.67 -14.38 5.93
N PHE A 7 -22.74 -13.44 6.13
CA PHE A 7 -23.07 -12.10 6.58
C PHE A 7 -23.93 -11.34 5.57
N ASN A 8 -23.57 -11.39 4.29
CA ASN A 8 -24.34 -10.74 3.23
C ASN A 8 -25.76 -11.34 3.12
N LYS A 9 -25.89 -12.68 3.16
CA LYS A 9 -27.18 -13.37 3.08
C LYS A 9 -28.12 -13.03 4.25
N ASN A 10 -27.54 -12.77 5.43
CA ASN A 10 -28.30 -12.45 6.63
C ASN A 10 -28.35 -10.94 6.92
N HIS A 11 -27.90 -10.09 5.98
CA HIS A 11 -27.86 -8.62 6.12
C HIS A 11 -27.16 -8.14 7.41
N ILE A 12 -26.09 -8.84 7.80
CA ILE A 12 -25.30 -8.50 9.00
C ILE A 12 -24.27 -7.45 8.63
N THR A 13 -24.26 -6.36 9.37
CA THR A 13 -23.25 -5.29 9.31
C THR A 13 -22.58 -5.13 10.68
N PHE A 14 -21.44 -4.45 10.70
CA PHE A 14 -20.65 -4.25 11.91
C PHE A 14 -20.34 -2.78 12.09
N ASP A 15 -20.35 -2.31 13.33
CA ASP A 15 -19.97 -0.93 13.67
C ASP A 15 -18.48 -0.68 13.37
N TRP A 16 -17.67 -1.69 13.62
CA TRP A 16 -16.25 -1.73 13.24
C TRP A 16 -15.75 -3.16 13.09
N ILE A 17 -14.69 -3.33 12.31
CA ILE A 17 -13.99 -4.59 12.11
C ILE A 17 -12.51 -4.34 12.40
N SER A 18 -11.90 -5.22 13.19
CA SER A 18 -10.48 -5.19 13.50
C SER A 18 -9.79 -6.44 12.97
N ASP A 19 -8.68 -6.23 12.28
CA ASP A 19 -7.83 -7.28 11.74
C ASP A 19 -6.35 -6.96 12.03
N GLU A 20 -5.46 -7.83 11.63
CA GLU A 20 -4.02 -7.66 11.69
C GLU A 20 -3.50 -6.63 10.67
N GLY A 21 -2.21 -6.30 10.66
CA GLY A 21 -1.55 -5.55 9.59
C GLY A 21 -0.75 -4.32 10.01
N GLY A 22 -1.17 -3.58 11.05
CA GLY A 22 -0.36 -2.53 11.68
C GLY A 22 0.20 -3.00 13.02
N ALA A 23 1.14 -2.23 13.60
CA ALA A 23 1.75 -2.53 14.91
C ALA A 23 2.20 -1.25 15.60
N VAL A 24 2.64 -1.34 16.86
CA VAL A 24 3.38 -0.26 17.52
C VAL A 24 4.86 -0.43 17.18
N ILE A 25 5.40 0.50 16.40
CA ILE A 25 6.75 0.43 15.86
C ILE A 25 7.62 1.60 16.32
N ASP A 26 8.91 1.45 16.17
CA ASP A 26 9.84 2.57 16.28
C ASP A 26 9.50 3.66 15.25
N PRO A 27 9.90 4.92 15.48
CA PRO A 27 9.58 6.00 14.56
C PRO A 27 9.94 5.66 13.11
N PRO A 28 8.97 5.68 12.17
CA PRO A 28 9.20 5.27 10.78
C PRO A 28 10.08 6.27 9.99
N MET A 29 10.35 7.42 10.57
CA MET A 29 11.23 8.44 9.98
C MET A 29 11.98 9.21 11.08
N ALA A 30 13.16 9.70 10.72
CA ALA A 30 13.99 10.50 11.62
C ALA A 30 13.25 11.77 12.10
N GLY A 31 13.51 12.17 13.34
CA GLY A 31 12.95 13.40 13.93
C GLY A 31 11.62 13.23 14.67
N ILE A 32 11.00 12.07 14.65
CA ILE A 32 9.85 11.74 15.50
C ILE A 32 10.38 11.28 16.86
N SER A 33 9.79 11.78 17.94
CA SER A 33 10.25 11.53 19.31
C SER A 33 9.54 10.39 20.03
N LYS A 34 8.47 9.86 19.46
CA LYS A 34 7.64 8.78 20.04
C LYS A 34 7.51 7.61 19.09
N LYS A 35 7.28 6.41 19.61
CA LYS A 35 6.82 5.27 18.82
C LYS A 35 5.51 5.59 18.10
N CYS A 36 5.20 4.85 17.04
CA CYS A 36 4.00 5.03 16.25
C CYS A 36 3.15 3.76 16.31
N ALA A 37 1.92 3.88 16.80
CA ALA A 37 0.91 2.84 16.67
C ALA A 37 0.25 2.99 15.29
N MET A 38 0.74 2.21 14.34
CA MET A 38 0.35 2.27 12.93
C MET A 38 -0.98 1.55 12.73
N MET A 39 -2.05 2.32 12.53
CA MET A 39 -3.41 1.83 12.32
C MET A 39 -3.73 1.91 10.82
N ALA A 40 -3.72 0.78 10.10
CA ALA A 40 -4.04 0.83 8.68
C ALA A 40 -5.55 1.01 8.49
N VAL A 41 -5.89 2.05 7.77
CA VAL A 41 -7.28 2.45 7.44
C VAL A 41 -7.63 2.16 5.99
N HIS A 42 -6.66 1.77 5.22
CA HIS A 42 -6.78 1.40 3.82
C HIS A 42 -5.70 0.38 3.45
N GLU A 43 -5.98 -0.44 2.45
CA GLU A 43 -5.02 -1.34 1.81
C GLU A 43 -4.88 -0.96 0.35
N LYS A 44 -3.65 -1.01 -0.18
CA LYS A 44 -3.47 -0.87 -1.62
C LYS A 44 -4.17 -2.01 -2.36
N GLY A 45 -4.99 -1.65 -3.33
CA GLY A 45 -5.52 -2.57 -4.31
C GLY A 45 -4.40 -3.24 -5.10
N ARG A 46 -4.73 -4.27 -5.84
CA ARG A 46 -3.79 -4.94 -6.74
C ARG A 46 -4.36 -5.03 -8.15
N CYS A 47 -3.46 -4.96 -9.11
CA CYS A 47 -3.77 -5.20 -10.51
C CYS A 47 -2.62 -5.97 -11.13
N VAL A 48 -2.93 -6.99 -11.91
CA VAL A 48 -1.95 -7.75 -12.68
C VAL A 48 -2.15 -7.46 -14.16
N ALA A 49 -1.12 -6.97 -14.82
CA ALA A 49 -1.12 -6.72 -16.24
C ALA A 49 -0.15 -7.66 -16.94
N GLU A 50 -0.64 -8.39 -17.94
CA GLU A 50 0.17 -9.19 -18.85
C GLU A 50 0.78 -8.30 -19.92
N LEU A 51 2.05 -8.53 -20.17
CA LEU A 51 2.85 -7.82 -21.16
C LEU A 51 3.20 -8.77 -22.28
N THR A 52 3.00 -8.37 -23.53
CA THR A 52 3.34 -9.21 -24.68
C THR A 52 4.04 -8.40 -25.77
N ALA A 53 5.29 -8.78 -26.09
CA ALA A 53 5.97 -8.34 -27.29
C ALA A 53 5.88 -9.47 -28.33
N LYS A 54 5.09 -9.27 -29.38
CA LYS A 54 4.85 -10.28 -30.42
C LYS A 54 6.14 -10.58 -31.20
N LYS A 55 6.22 -11.78 -31.78
CA LYS A 55 7.32 -12.19 -32.66
C LYS A 55 7.62 -11.14 -33.71
N SER A 56 8.89 -10.86 -33.96
CA SER A 56 9.33 -9.99 -35.03
C SER A 56 9.12 -10.66 -36.39
N LYS A 57 8.82 -9.87 -37.43
CA LYS A 57 8.75 -10.37 -38.79
C LYS A 57 10.17 -10.57 -39.34
N GLY A 58 10.38 -11.65 -40.10
CA GLY A 58 11.66 -11.94 -40.76
C GLY A 58 12.60 -12.84 -39.95
N HIS A 59 13.81 -13.04 -40.49
CA HIS A 59 14.82 -13.92 -39.91
C HIS A 59 15.52 -13.21 -38.73
N VAL A 60 15.61 -13.87 -37.60
CA VAL A 60 16.19 -13.31 -36.35
C VAL A 60 17.61 -12.77 -36.54
N GLY A 61 18.43 -13.42 -37.36
CA GLY A 61 19.79 -12.98 -37.67
C GLY A 61 19.89 -11.68 -38.48
N LEU A 62 18.77 -11.20 -39.05
CA LEU A 62 18.68 -9.93 -39.78
C LEU A 62 17.99 -8.84 -38.98
N ALA A 63 17.39 -9.18 -37.83
CA ALA A 63 16.79 -8.22 -36.91
C ALA A 63 17.90 -7.47 -36.20
N GLY A 64 17.86 -6.13 -36.24
CA GLY A 64 18.72 -5.31 -35.36
C GLY A 64 18.45 -5.63 -33.90
N ASN A 65 19.46 -5.48 -33.04
CA ASN A 65 19.37 -5.82 -31.59
C ASN A 65 18.16 -5.25 -30.87
N HIS A 66 17.65 -4.08 -31.29
CA HIS A 66 16.49 -3.43 -30.68
C HIS A 66 15.13 -3.90 -31.20
N GLN A 67 15.09 -4.79 -32.21
CA GLN A 67 13.86 -5.25 -32.86
C GLN A 67 13.39 -6.63 -32.38
N THR A 68 14.18 -7.33 -31.59
CA THR A 68 13.75 -8.61 -31.03
C THR A 68 12.68 -8.39 -29.93
N PRO A 69 11.70 -9.30 -29.78
CA PRO A 69 10.67 -9.18 -28.73
C PRO A 69 11.24 -8.99 -27.33
N VAL A 70 12.35 -9.67 -27.02
CA VAL A 70 13.05 -9.54 -25.73
C VAL A 70 13.59 -8.11 -25.54
N MET A 71 14.28 -7.56 -26.56
CA MET A 71 14.86 -6.21 -26.43
C MET A 71 13.79 -5.13 -26.40
N ARG A 72 12.69 -5.28 -27.11
CA ARG A 72 11.54 -4.37 -27.01
C ARG A 72 10.94 -4.39 -25.61
N MET A 73 10.73 -5.57 -25.04
CA MET A 73 10.23 -5.72 -23.68
C MET A 73 11.18 -5.12 -22.65
N VAL A 74 12.48 -5.40 -22.75
CA VAL A 74 13.50 -4.85 -21.83
C VAL A 74 13.55 -3.31 -21.92
N SER A 75 13.51 -2.75 -23.14
CA SER A 75 13.52 -1.30 -23.35
C SER A 75 12.26 -0.63 -22.78
N PHE A 76 11.09 -1.24 -22.96
CA PHE A 76 9.85 -0.80 -22.35
C PHE A 76 9.96 -0.79 -20.82
N ILE A 77 10.38 -1.90 -20.21
CA ILE A 77 10.52 -2.02 -18.74
C ILE A 77 11.51 -0.97 -18.21
N ALA A 78 12.63 -0.78 -18.89
CA ALA A 78 13.64 0.20 -18.49
C ALA A 78 13.08 1.63 -18.50
N GLU A 79 12.41 2.06 -19.60
CA GLU A 79 11.80 3.39 -19.69
C GLU A 79 10.67 3.57 -18.66
N ALA A 80 9.82 2.57 -18.49
CA ALA A 80 8.72 2.61 -17.53
C ALA A 80 9.24 2.73 -16.08
N ASN A 81 10.29 1.98 -15.75
CA ASN A 81 10.91 2.02 -14.42
C ASN A 81 11.66 3.33 -14.15
N GLU A 82 12.28 3.93 -15.16
CA GLU A 82 12.94 5.24 -15.04
C GLU A 82 11.92 6.36 -14.88
N LYS A 83 10.92 6.40 -15.75
CA LYS A 83 9.93 7.48 -15.78
C LYS A 83 8.93 7.42 -14.64
N LYS A 84 8.57 6.21 -14.17
CA LYS A 84 7.53 5.98 -13.15
C LYS A 84 6.30 6.85 -13.43
N PRO A 85 5.57 6.65 -14.55
CA PRO A 85 4.59 7.59 -15.10
C PRO A 85 3.28 7.64 -14.31
N PHE A 86 3.33 7.33 -13.03
CA PHE A 86 2.17 7.15 -12.16
C PHE A 86 1.79 8.45 -11.47
N ILE A 87 0.48 8.65 -11.33
CA ILE A 87 -0.09 9.79 -10.61
C ILE A 87 0.34 9.74 -9.15
N ARG A 88 0.70 10.90 -8.62
CA ARG A 88 1.08 11.08 -7.22
C ARG A 88 0.26 12.16 -6.57
N LYS A 89 -0.38 11.81 -5.47
CA LYS A 89 -1.25 12.70 -4.69
C LYS A 89 -1.01 12.50 -3.19
N LEU A 90 -1.28 13.53 -2.41
CA LEU A 90 -1.34 13.40 -0.96
C LEU A 90 -2.77 12.99 -0.58
N HIS A 91 -3.02 11.68 -0.59
CA HIS A 91 -4.30 11.10 -0.21
C HIS A 91 -4.69 11.41 1.24
N PRO A 92 -5.99 11.43 1.61
CA PRO A 92 -6.45 11.78 2.96
C PRO A 92 -5.77 10.95 4.06
N GLU A 93 -5.56 9.66 3.83
CA GLU A 93 -4.94 8.73 4.78
C GLU A 93 -3.47 9.09 5.01
N VAL A 94 -2.73 9.42 3.94
CA VAL A 94 -1.33 9.85 4.00
C VAL A 94 -1.21 11.23 4.64
N ARG A 95 -2.15 12.13 4.35
CA ARG A 95 -2.25 13.42 5.02
C ARG A 95 -2.48 13.23 6.52
N GLY A 96 -3.47 12.43 6.91
CA GLY A 96 -3.77 12.12 8.31
C GLY A 96 -2.60 11.47 9.04
N MET A 97 -1.83 10.64 8.36
CA MET A 97 -0.58 10.07 8.87
C MET A 97 0.42 11.16 9.27
N PHE A 98 0.72 12.10 8.38
CA PHE A 98 1.65 13.18 8.67
C PHE A 98 1.12 14.15 9.72
N GLU A 99 -0.17 14.50 9.68
CA GLU A 99 -0.81 15.35 10.68
C GLU A 99 -0.77 14.73 12.08
N ALA A 100 -0.97 13.42 12.20
CA ALA A 100 -0.86 12.72 13.47
C ALA A 100 0.57 12.71 14.03
N MET A 101 1.58 12.57 13.18
CA MET A 101 2.99 12.54 13.58
C MET A 101 3.56 13.94 13.86
N ALA A 102 3.07 14.99 13.19
CA ALA A 102 3.63 16.36 13.22
C ALA A 102 3.86 16.93 14.62
N PRO A 103 2.95 16.77 15.61
CA PRO A 103 3.17 17.30 16.97
C PRO A 103 4.42 16.75 17.67
N ASN A 104 4.82 15.52 17.31
CA ASN A 104 5.95 14.80 17.88
C ASN A 104 7.22 14.88 17.05
N MET A 105 7.25 15.71 16.01
CA MET A 105 8.42 15.95 15.18
C MET A 105 9.28 17.11 15.68
N LYS A 106 10.58 17.04 15.40
CA LYS A 106 11.52 18.16 15.62
C LYS A 106 11.41 19.18 14.49
N PHE A 107 11.79 20.45 14.79
CA PHE A 107 11.94 21.47 13.75
C PHE A 107 13.12 21.09 12.81
N PRO A 108 13.03 21.34 11.48
CA PRO A 108 11.95 22.03 10.75
C PRO A 108 10.78 21.12 10.29
N MET A 109 10.88 19.80 10.46
CA MET A 109 9.88 18.84 9.99
C MET A 109 8.50 19.11 10.61
N LYS A 110 8.45 19.41 11.91
CA LYS A 110 7.21 19.80 12.57
C LYS A 110 6.48 20.94 11.85
N PHE A 111 7.20 21.98 11.43
CA PHE A 111 6.63 23.12 10.70
C PHE A 111 6.05 22.68 9.33
N VAL A 112 6.79 21.87 8.59
CA VAL A 112 6.38 21.38 7.26
C VAL A 112 5.12 20.53 7.37
N PHE A 113 5.13 19.52 8.26
CA PHE A 113 4.02 18.58 8.38
C PHE A 113 2.79 19.14 9.11
N SER A 114 2.95 20.19 9.92
CA SER A 114 1.81 20.94 10.48
C SER A 114 1.16 21.88 9.46
N ASN A 115 1.80 22.15 8.30
CA ASN A 115 1.30 23.05 7.27
C ASN A 115 1.20 22.37 5.91
N LEU A 116 0.62 21.15 5.88
CA LEU A 116 0.54 20.33 4.67
C LEU A 116 -0.17 21.00 3.49
N ARG A 117 -1.13 21.91 3.76
CA ARG A 117 -1.78 22.68 2.69
C ARG A 117 -0.77 23.51 1.88
N LEU A 118 0.24 24.07 2.55
CA LEU A 118 1.27 24.88 1.93
C LEU A 118 2.37 24.02 1.29
N PHE A 119 2.74 22.91 1.94
CA PHE A 119 3.91 22.10 1.57
C PHE A 119 3.57 20.81 0.81
N SER A 120 2.29 20.50 0.55
CA SER A 120 1.89 19.27 -0.13
C SER A 120 2.58 19.09 -1.49
N GLY A 121 2.63 20.12 -2.33
CA GLY A 121 3.29 20.06 -3.63
C GLY A 121 4.80 19.79 -3.54
N LEU A 122 5.47 20.33 -2.52
CA LEU A 122 6.88 20.06 -2.25
C LEU A 122 7.08 18.61 -1.79
N LEU A 123 6.23 18.11 -0.88
CA LEU A 123 6.30 16.74 -0.38
C LEU A 123 6.09 15.72 -1.51
N ILE A 124 5.09 15.94 -2.37
CA ILE A 124 4.81 15.07 -3.54
C ILE A 124 6.06 14.99 -4.46
N LYS A 125 6.81 16.06 -4.60
CA LYS A 125 8.03 16.09 -5.44
C LYS A 125 9.25 15.47 -4.76
N LEU A 126 9.36 15.58 -3.43
CA LEU A 126 10.55 15.15 -2.69
C LEU A 126 10.46 13.70 -2.21
N MET A 127 9.30 13.24 -1.76
CA MET A 127 9.14 11.88 -1.21
C MET A 127 9.65 10.78 -2.15
N PRO A 128 9.34 10.80 -3.46
CA PRO A 128 9.86 9.80 -4.38
C PRO A 128 11.38 9.82 -4.56
N LYS A 129 12.02 10.94 -4.21
CA LYS A 129 13.49 11.07 -4.28
C LYS A 129 14.18 10.57 -3.02
N LEU A 130 13.44 10.38 -1.91
CA LEU A 130 13.98 9.83 -0.68
C LEU A 130 14.21 8.32 -0.82
N ASN A 131 13.18 7.61 -1.25
CA ASN A 131 13.22 6.19 -1.59
C ASN A 131 11.91 5.79 -2.29
N ASP A 132 11.90 4.61 -2.90
CA ASP A 132 10.75 4.11 -3.65
C ASP A 132 9.51 3.92 -2.77
N ALA A 133 9.67 3.40 -1.55
CA ALA A 133 8.56 3.18 -0.62
C ALA A 133 7.83 4.50 -0.27
N ALA A 134 8.59 5.59 -0.02
CA ALA A 134 8.01 6.92 0.21
C ALA A 134 7.26 7.44 -1.03
N GLY A 135 7.79 7.17 -2.24
CA GLY A 135 7.11 7.51 -3.49
C GLY A 135 5.81 6.73 -3.70
N GLU A 136 5.82 5.45 -3.38
CA GLU A 136 4.66 4.58 -3.51
C GLU A 136 3.53 4.90 -2.51
N MET A 137 3.82 5.53 -1.38
CA MET A 137 2.79 6.03 -0.47
C MET A 137 1.88 7.09 -1.12
N LEU A 138 2.34 7.75 -2.17
CA LEU A 138 1.62 8.83 -2.85
C LEU A 138 0.82 8.38 -4.07
N GLY A 139 0.97 7.12 -4.52
CA GLY A 139 0.31 6.64 -5.71
C GLY A 139 0.55 5.16 -6.00
N THR A 140 0.48 4.79 -7.26
CA THR A 140 0.65 3.42 -7.72
C THR A 140 2.13 3.01 -7.67
N GLY A 141 2.40 1.87 -7.06
CA GLY A 141 3.66 1.14 -7.21
C GLY A 141 3.54 0.11 -8.33
N CYS A 142 4.63 -0.11 -9.07
CA CYS A 142 4.69 -1.10 -10.14
C CYS A 142 5.95 -1.94 -10.02
N THR A 143 5.78 -3.25 -10.02
CA THR A 143 6.88 -4.21 -10.01
C THR A 143 6.75 -5.11 -11.24
N PHE A 144 7.76 -5.08 -12.10
CA PHE A 144 7.85 -6.03 -13.21
C PHE A 144 8.37 -7.36 -12.68
N ARG A 145 7.60 -8.41 -12.90
CA ARG A 145 7.92 -9.77 -12.49
C ARG A 145 7.55 -10.72 -13.61
N LYS A 146 8.29 -11.78 -13.78
CA LYS A 146 8.27 -12.67 -14.95
C LYS A 146 8.71 -11.97 -16.23
N LEU A 147 9.60 -12.61 -16.92
CA LEU A 147 10.04 -12.31 -18.27
C LEU A 147 10.44 -13.63 -18.90
N CYS A 148 9.73 -14.05 -19.91
CA CYS A 148 10.00 -15.32 -20.60
C CYS A 148 9.82 -15.19 -22.10
N THR A 149 10.55 -16.01 -22.83
CA THR A 149 10.35 -16.18 -24.28
C THR A 149 9.50 -17.43 -24.48
N GLU A 150 8.45 -17.31 -25.27
CA GLU A 150 7.56 -18.41 -25.64
C GLU A 150 8.08 -19.16 -26.85
N GLU A 151 7.58 -20.37 -27.10
CA GLU A 151 7.97 -21.21 -28.22
C GLU A 151 7.67 -20.58 -29.60
N ASP A 152 6.62 -19.73 -29.65
CA ASP A 152 6.28 -18.97 -30.87
C ASP A 152 7.24 -17.81 -31.15
N GLY A 153 8.23 -17.59 -30.29
CA GLY A 153 9.23 -16.52 -30.38
C GLY A 153 8.74 -15.16 -29.89
N SER A 154 7.55 -15.06 -29.27
CA SER A 154 7.11 -13.88 -28.53
C SER A 154 7.83 -13.76 -27.17
N CYS A 155 7.82 -12.57 -26.58
CA CYS A 155 8.29 -12.36 -25.22
C CYS A 155 7.12 -11.92 -24.36
N LYS A 156 6.91 -12.63 -23.25
CA LYS A 156 5.89 -12.31 -22.27
C LYS A 156 6.49 -11.84 -20.96
N GLY A 157 5.76 -10.95 -20.28
CA GLY A 157 6.11 -10.44 -18.96
C GLY A 157 4.85 -10.19 -18.14
N GLU A 158 5.06 -9.78 -16.91
CA GLU A 158 3.97 -9.41 -15.99
C GLU A 158 4.35 -8.17 -15.20
N ALA A 159 3.46 -7.18 -15.18
CA ALA A 159 3.53 -6.04 -14.28
C ALA A 159 2.52 -6.22 -13.14
N PHE A 160 3.00 -6.12 -11.91
CA PHE A 160 2.20 -6.14 -10.70
C PHE A 160 2.08 -4.73 -10.16
N LEU A 161 0.86 -4.17 -10.20
CA LEU A 161 0.57 -2.83 -9.74
C LEU A 161 -0.13 -2.86 -8.38
N ARG A 162 0.28 -1.95 -7.50
CA ARG A 162 -0.33 -1.70 -6.19
C ARG A 162 -0.88 -0.30 -6.19
N CYS A 163 -2.19 -0.16 -6.37
CA CYS A 163 -2.89 1.13 -6.53
C CYS A 163 -3.58 1.58 -5.22
N ILE A 164 -3.85 2.86 -5.11
CA ILE A 164 -4.61 3.43 -3.99
C ILE A 164 -6.10 3.46 -4.33
N ASN A 165 -6.46 3.74 -5.59
CA ASN A 165 -7.83 3.71 -6.07
C ASN A 165 -7.88 3.30 -7.54
N ASP A 166 -9.06 2.93 -8.02
CA ASP A 166 -9.31 2.46 -9.38
C ASP A 166 -9.26 3.58 -10.42
N GLU A 167 -9.69 4.79 -10.08
CA GLU A 167 -9.66 5.94 -10.99
C GLU A 167 -8.22 6.33 -11.38
N ASP A 168 -7.33 6.40 -10.39
CA ASP A 168 -5.91 6.68 -10.64
C ASP A 168 -5.24 5.51 -11.37
N LEU A 169 -5.58 4.27 -11.02
CA LEU A 169 -5.07 3.07 -11.71
C LEU A 169 -5.39 3.10 -13.21
N ALA A 170 -6.61 3.48 -13.60
CA ALA A 170 -6.99 3.56 -15.00
C ALA A 170 -6.09 4.53 -15.78
N LYS A 171 -5.85 5.72 -15.23
CA LYS A 171 -4.94 6.72 -15.82
C LYS A 171 -3.49 6.27 -15.84
N ASP A 172 -3.04 5.59 -14.79
CA ASP A 172 -1.69 5.04 -14.66
C ASP A 172 -1.45 3.93 -15.70
N LEU A 173 -2.45 3.08 -15.93
CA LEU A 173 -2.40 2.06 -16.98
C LEU A 173 -2.33 2.68 -18.37
N ASP A 174 -3.06 3.75 -18.63
CA ASP A 174 -3.01 4.45 -19.91
C ASP A 174 -1.63 5.08 -20.14
N ALA A 175 -1.06 5.72 -19.13
CA ALA A 175 0.31 6.25 -19.20
C ALA A 175 1.36 5.13 -19.43
N LEU A 176 1.16 3.96 -18.83
CA LEU A 176 2.03 2.81 -19.04
C LEU A 176 1.89 2.25 -20.46
N LYS A 177 0.65 2.19 -21.00
CA LYS A 177 0.37 1.77 -22.39
C LYS A 177 0.98 2.73 -23.41
N GLU A 178 1.02 4.03 -23.15
CA GLU A 178 1.68 5.01 -24.01
C GLU A 178 3.19 4.73 -24.15
N ILE A 179 3.85 4.35 -23.06
CA ILE A 179 5.25 3.93 -23.13
C ILE A 179 5.39 2.61 -23.88
N ALA A 180 4.53 1.62 -23.58
CA ALA A 180 4.54 0.30 -24.17
C ALA A 180 4.36 0.34 -25.71
N ALA A 181 3.51 1.24 -26.18
CA ALA A 181 3.25 1.42 -27.63
C ALA A 181 4.51 1.79 -28.42
N LYS A 182 5.46 2.53 -27.84
CA LYS A 182 6.74 2.88 -28.49
C LYS A 182 7.59 1.65 -28.81
N TYR A 183 7.41 0.59 -28.04
CA TYR A 183 8.15 -0.66 -28.12
C TYR A 183 7.31 -1.82 -28.69
N GLU A 184 6.11 -1.52 -29.19
CA GLU A 184 5.16 -2.53 -29.66
C GLU A 184 4.91 -3.63 -28.62
N VAL A 185 4.79 -3.24 -27.36
CA VAL A 185 4.40 -4.11 -26.25
C VAL A 185 2.91 -3.91 -25.97
N GLU A 186 2.17 -5.00 -26.00
CA GLU A 186 0.75 -5.02 -25.63
C GLU A 186 0.60 -5.23 -24.13
N ILE A 187 -0.33 -4.49 -23.50
CA ILE A 187 -0.66 -4.59 -22.07
C ILE A 187 -2.11 -5.00 -21.93
N VAL A 188 -2.36 -6.14 -21.29
CA VAL A 188 -3.71 -6.66 -21.00
C VAL A 188 -3.85 -6.85 -19.49
N VAL A 189 -4.86 -6.20 -18.91
CA VAL A 189 -5.19 -6.37 -17.48
C VAL A 189 -6.02 -7.64 -17.30
N ARG A 190 -5.70 -8.43 -16.28
CA ARG A 190 -6.53 -9.57 -15.87
C ARG A 190 -7.61 -9.07 -14.90
N ASP A 191 -8.86 -9.06 -15.34
CA ASP A 191 -9.98 -8.60 -14.52
C ASP A 191 -10.16 -9.39 -13.21
N SER A 192 -9.87 -10.69 -13.23
CA SER A 192 -9.94 -11.56 -12.04
C SER A 192 -8.96 -11.19 -10.93
N ASP A 193 -7.92 -10.44 -11.26
CA ASP A 193 -6.83 -10.06 -10.35
C ASP A 193 -6.87 -8.57 -9.99
N ASN A 194 -7.90 -7.84 -10.44
CA ASN A 194 -8.09 -6.44 -10.13
C ASN A 194 -8.98 -6.30 -8.89
N GLU A 195 -8.38 -5.89 -7.79
CA GLU A 195 -9.06 -5.73 -6.50
C GLU A 195 -8.81 -4.33 -5.96
N TYR A 196 -9.88 -3.62 -5.65
CA TYR A 196 -9.87 -2.32 -4.99
C TYR A 196 -10.84 -2.33 -3.80
N TYR A 197 -10.47 -1.65 -2.72
CA TYR A 197 -11.23 -1.65 -1.47
C TYR A 197 -11.48 -0.24 -0.96
N LYS A 198 -12.68 -0.03 -0.36
CA LYS A 198 -13.06 1.25 0.22
C LYS A 198 -12.18 1.56 1.45
N PRO A 199 -11.57 2.76 1.53
CA PRO A 199 -10.85 3.18 2.71
C PRO A 199 -11.81 3.45 3.88
N THR A 200 -11.33 3.23 5.11
CA THR A 200 -12.00 3.66 6.33
C THR A 200 -11.83 5.17 6.51
N SER A 201 -12.93 5.88 6.70
CA SER A 201 -12.89 7.31 7.01
C SER A 201 -12.25 7.56 8.37
N LEU A 202 -11.32 8.53 8.44
CA LEU A 202 -10.73 8.98 9.71
C LEU A 202 -11.77 9.68 10.62
N GLU A 203 -12.94 10.02 10.08
CA GLU A 203 -14.06 10.61 10.82
C GLU A 203 -15.11 9.59 11.28
N SER A 204 -15.00 8.31 10.88
CA SER A 204 -15.92 7.26 11.31
C SER A 204 -15.82 7.00 12.81
N ASP A 205 -16.96 6.67 13.41
CA ASP A 205 -17.05 6.45 14.87
C ASP A 205 -16.21 5.27 15.32
N GLY A 206 -16.21 4.17 14.54
CA GLY A 206 -15.38 3.00 14.83
C GLY A 206 -13.88 3.32 14.78
N TYR A 207 -13.41 4.10 13.81
CA TYR A 207 -12.01 4.55 13.79
C TYR A 207 -11.65 5.40 15.00
N LYS A 208 -12.48 6.40 15.33
CA LYS A 208 -12.28 7.27 16.49
C LYS A 208 -12.28 6.47 17.81
N TYR A 209 -13.18 5.50 17.90
CA TYR A 209 -13.25 4.59 19.04
C TYR A 209 -11.97 3.77 19.20
N VAL A 210 -11.58 3.01 18.18
CA VAL A 210 -10.37 2.17 18.23
C VAL A 210 -9.13 3.01 18.50
N ARG A 211 -8.99 4.17 17.83
CA ARG A 211 -7.90 5.12 18.03
C ARG A 211 -7.81 5.58 19.49
N LYS A 212 -8.94 5.87 20.14
CA LYS A 212 -8.99 6.26 21.55
C LYS A 212 -8.46 5.15 22.46
N ILE A 213 -8.84 3.90 22.20
CA ILE A 213 -8.35 2.73 22.95
C ILE A 213 -6.84 2.53 22.71
N VAL A 214 -6.37 2.62 21.49
CA VAL A 214 -4.92 2.56 21.16
C VAL A 214 -4.15 3.60 21.97
N GLN A 215 -4.61 4.85 21.98
CA GLN A 215 -3.95 5.94 22.70
C GLN A 215 -3.98 5.75 24.23
N SER A 216 -5.01 5.10 24.78
CA SER A 216 -5.12 4.84 26.23
C SER A 216 -4.23 3.70 26.69
N VAL A 217 -3.99 2.71 25.84
CA VAL A 217 -3.19 1.52 26.17
C VAL A 217 -1.70 1.74 25.84
N PHE A 218 -1.41 2.43 24.75
CA PHE A 218 -0.07 2.74 24.26
C PHE A 218 0.20 4.25 24.35
N ASP A 219 0.11 4.82 25.54
CA ASP A 219 0.24 6.27 25.82
C ASP A 219 1.61 6.85 25.46
N TYR A 220 2.62 6.00 25.40
CA TYR A 220 3.97 6.32 24.93
C TYR A 220 4.10 6.39 23.40
N ALA A 221 3.09 5.93 22.64
CA ALA A 221 3.05 5.93 21.18
C ALA A 221 2.02 6.95 20.66
N VAL A 222 2.15 7.31 19.40
CA VAL A 222 1.19 8.12 18.65
C VAL A 222 0.35 7.20 17.77
N ALA A 223 -0.97 7.27 17.87
CA ALA A 223 -1.86 6.55 16.95
C ALA A 223 -1.86 7.22 15.58
N VAL A 224 -1.39 6.50 14.56
CA VAL A 224 -1.10 7.02 13.22
C VAL A 224 -1.89 6.23 12.18
N PRO A 225 -2.82 6.85 11.42
CA PRO A 225 -3.45 6.19 10.30
C PRO A 225 -2.45 6.01 9.16
N PHE A 226 -2.56 4.93 8.40
CA PHE A 226 -1.71 4.74 7.22
C PHE A 226 -2.38 3.83 6.17
N ILE A 227 -1.79 3.78 4.98
CA ILE A 227 -2.18 2.85 3.91
C ILE A 227 -1.24 1.64 4.00
N LEU A 228 -1.82 0.46 4.21
CA LEU A 228 -1.07 -0.79 4.23
C LEU A 228 -0.64 -1.17 2.81
N PRO A 229 0.65 -1.37 2.55
CA PRO A 229 1.12 -1.79 1.23
C PRO A 229 0.82 -3.26 0.93
N ALA A 230 0.54 -4.07 1.97
CA ALA A 230 0.13 -5.47 1.87
C ALA A 230 -1.39 -5.61 1.86
N GLY A 231 -1.90 -6.83 1.75
CA GLY A 231 -3.31 -7.14 1.84
C GLY A 231 -3.59 -8.06 3.02
N THR A 232 -4.71 -7.83 3.71
CA THR A 232 -5.25 -8.68 4.79
C THR A 232 -6.62 -9.23 4.41
N ASP A 233 -7.17 -10.14 5.20
CA ASP A 233 -8.53 -10.64 4.95
C ASP A 233 -9.60 -9.57 5.19
N ALA A 234 -9.32 -8.55 6.01
CA ALA A 234 -10.22 -7.43 6.30
C ALA A 234 -10.70 -6.69 5.04
N ARG A 235 -9.92 -6.68 3.98
CA ARG A 235 -10.29 -6.06 2.69
C ARG A 235 -11.62 -6.57 2.15
N ARG A 236 -11.95 -7.84 2.38
CA ARG A 236 -13.17 -8.48 1.89
C ARG A 236 -14.42 -8.03 2.64
N PHE A 237 -14.24 -7.43 3.82
CA PHE A 237 -15.31 -7.02 4.71
C PHE A 237 -15.61 -5.52 4.66
N THR A 238 -14.97 -4.77 3.78
CA THR A 238 -15.17 -3.31 3.64
C THR A 238 -16.58 -2.90 3.21
N GLY A 239 -17.37 -3.83 2.69
CA GLY A 239 -18.80 -3.64 2.41
C GLY A 239 -19.72 -3.86 3.62
N LEU A 240 -19.21 -4.42 4.74
CA LEU A 240 -19.98 -4.73 5.93
C LEU A 240 -19.79 -3.72 7.08
N SER A 241 -18.85 -2.80 6.94
CA SER A 241 -18.56 -1.75 7.92
C SER A 241 -17.91 -0.54 7.27
N ASP A 242 -18.21 0.65 7.76
CA ASP A 242 -17.50 1.88 7.40
C ASP A 242 -16.17 2.07 8.16
N SER A 243 -15.87 1.16 9.09
CA SER A 243 -14.71 1.20 9.98
C SER A 243 -13.97 -0.13 10.02
N VAL A 244 -13.16 -0.39 9.00
CA VAL A 244 -12.32 -1.59 8.90
C VAL A 244 -10.87 -1.21 9.18
N ILE A 245 -10.35 -1.61 10.34
CA ILE A 245 -9.06 -1.15 10.88
C ILE A 245 -8.13 -2.37 11.00
N ARG A 246 -6.89 -2.23 10.51
CA ARG A 246 -5.86 -3.25 10.60
C ARG A 246 -4.82 -2.80 11.61
N PHE A 247 -4.82 -3.45 12.76
CA PHE A 247 -3.92 -3.12 13.85
C PHE A 247 -3.67 -4.32 14.76
N ALA A 248 -2.48 -4.89 14.70
CA ALA A 248 -2.00 -5.82 15.70
C ALA A 248 -1.47 -5.02 16.90
N PRO A 249 -2.03 -5.16 18.11
CA PRO A 249 -1.63 -4.37 19.28
C PRO A 249 -0.32 -4.90 19.90
N ILE A 250 0.73 -5.06 19.08
CA ILE A 250 2.03 -5.59 19.45
C ILE A 250 3.08 -4.51 19.28
N ASP A 251 3.90 -4.29 20.32
CA ASP A 251 5.04 -3.36 20.29
C ASP A 251 6.29 -4.12 19.82
N ILE A 252 6.76 -3.78 18.64
CA ILE A 252 7.94 -4.37 17.99
C ILE A 252 8.99 -3.31 17.67
N ASP A 253 10.24 -3.70 17.71
CA ASP A 253 11.36 -2.86 17.29
C ASP A 253 11.65 -2.97 15.78
N GLY A 254 12.60 -2.17 15.29
CA GLY A 254 12.96 -2.16 13.87
C GLY A 254 13.49 -3.49 13.34
N GLN A 255 14.15 -4.31 14.19
CA GLN A 255 14.68 -5.62 13.81
C GLN A 255 13.53 -6.64 13.68
N GLN A 256 12.61 -6.64 14.62
CA GLN A 256 11.41 -7.46 14.59
C GLN A 256 10.51 -7.08 13.40
N TYR A 257 10.34 -5.76 13.15
CA TYR A 257 9.59 -5.28 11.99
C TYR A 257 10.19 -5.76 10.66
N ALA A 258 11.52 -5.75 10.56
CA ALA A 258 12.22 -6.24 9.36
C ALA A 258 12.15 -7.78 9.19
N SER A 259 11.85 -8.53 10.26
CA SER A 259 11.71 -9.98 10.22
C SER A 259 10.31 -10.47 9.88
N VAL A 260 9.32 -9.59 9.77
CA VAL A 260 7.94 -9.96 9.42
C VAL A 260 7.91 -10.69 8.07
N HIS A 261 7.30 -11.88 8.04
CA HIS A 261 7.28 -12.81 6.92
C HIS A 261 8.66 -13.30 6.44
N SER A 262 9.68 -13.22 7.29
CA SER A 262 11.03 -13.69 7.02
C SER A 262 11.46 -14.79 7.99
N GLU A 263 12.66 -15.35 7.76
CA GLU A 263 13.25 -16.29 8.71
C GLU A 263 13.48 -15.62 10.07
N ASN A 264 13.26 -16.40 11.14
CA ASN A 264 13.40 -15.96 12.53
C ASN A 264 12.46 -14.80 12.94
N GLU A 265 11.28 -14.70 12.32
CA GLU A 265 10.21 -13.81 12.78
C GLU A 265 9.93 -14.05 14.26
N ASN A 266 9.93 -12.98 15.05
CA ASN A 266 9.76 -13.08 16.49
C ASN A 266 9.12 -11.82 17.08
N ILE A 267 8.58 -11.96 18.30
CA ILE A 267 8.05 -10.88 19.12
C ILE A 267 8.61 -10.97 20.54
N ASN A 268 8.68 -9.84 21.23
CA ASN A 268 9.04 -9.82 22.63
C ASN A 268 7.84 -10.26 23.48
N VAL A 269 7.99 -11.35 24.21
CA VAL A 269 6.95 -11.94 25.07
C VAL A 269 6.44 -10.94 26.14
N ASP A 270 7.30 -10.06 26.66
CA ASP A 270 6.94 -9.03 27.65
C ASP A 270 5.95 -7.99 27.11
N LYS A 271 5.76 -7.94 25.77
CA LYS A 271 4.80 -7.03 25.13
C LYS A 271 3.39 -7.64 24.98
N ILE A 272 3.24 -8.95 25.10
CA ILE A 272 1.95 -9.65 25.01
C ILE A 272 0.91 -9.15 26.02
N PRO A 273 1.24 -8.85 27.30
CA PRO A 273 0.25 -8.31 28.24
C PRO A 273 -0.40 -7.00 27.78
N LEU A 274 0.31 -6.15 27.05
CA LEU A 274 -0.27 -4.92 26.48
C LEU A 274 -1.28 -5.23 25.37
N ALA A 275 -1.00 -6.22 24.52
CA ALA A 275 -1.93 -6.68 23.51
C ALA A 275 -3.23 -7.22 24.15
N VAL A 276 -3.09 -8.03 25.19
CA VAL A 276 -4.26 -8.53 25.96
C VAL A 276 -5.04 -7.37 26.59
N LYS A 277 -4.34 -6.38 27.17
CA LYS A 277 -4.97 -5.19 27.74
C LYS A 277 -5.76 -4.43 26.68
N PHE A 278 -5.18 -4.23 25.49
CA PHE A 278 -5.86 -3.55 24.38
C PHE A 278 -7.21 -4.22 24.06
N TYR A 279 -7.23 -5.52 23.82
CA TYR A 279 -8.49 -6.22 23.49
C TYR A 279 -9.49 -6.19 24.65
N LYS A 280 -9.04 -6.27 25.90
CA LYS A 280 -9.92 -6.10 27.06
C LYS A 280 -10.55 -4.72 27.11
N GLU A 281 -9.78 -3.65 26.91
CA GLU A 281 -10.29 -2.28 26.90
C GLU A 281 -11.20 -2.04 25.68
N LEU A 282 -10.86 -2.60 24.53
CA LEU A 282 -11.64 -2.53 23.30
C LEU A 282 -13.05 -3.12 23.48
N LEU A 283 -13.16 -4.26 24.18
CA LEU A 283 -14.45 -4.92 24.41
C LEU A 283 -15.24 -4.30 25.57
N ARG A 284 -14.57 -3.90 26.67
CA ARG A 284 -15.22 -3.37 27.88
C ARG A 284 -15.81 -1.97 27.70
N ASN A 285 -15.16 -1.14 26.90
CA ASN A 285 -15.58 0.24 26.70
C ASN A 285 -16.50 0.43 25.50
N TYR A 286 -16.79 -0.64 24.78
CA TYR A 286 -17.76 -0.61 23.70
C TYR A 286 -19.18 -0.56 24.27
N LYS A 287 -19.97 0.45 23.84
CA LYS A 287 -21.35 0.69 24.31
C LYS A 287 -22.29 0.76 23.12
#